data_45ea4e3dd40c811f3c8db57582859fd9
#
_entry.id   45ea4e3dd40c811f3c8db57582859fd9
#
_cell.length_a   1.000
_cell.length_b   1.000
_cell.length_c   1.000
_cell.angle_alpha   90.00
_cell.angle_beta   90.00
_cell.angle_gamma   90.00
#
_symmetry.space_group_name_H-M   'P 1'
#
loop_
_entity.id
_entity.type
_entity.pdbx_description
1 polymer ?
#
loop_
_entity_poly.entity_id
_entity_poly.type
_entity_poly.pdbx_seq_one_letter_code
_entity_poly.pdbx_strand_id
1 'polypeptide(L)'
;VVLVVTAICFLVLSCRQPPPTVQPIPLGSSPRDLSEIVASGELRIITRNNPQTYFLFRGKEMGFEYELAEEFASRLGVKVKTVVPDDWTDTIPWLLEGKGDLIASAMTVTPSRAARVAFSVPYQRIPEVLIRRRDSKPIRTMEDIEGMTIHVREGSSYETTLLRLKMKGEVQFTLEILPPSVETSDIVAMMRNGEIDITVADQNIGWFERTYSKDILLGPALTEPRPIAWAVRPNCPDLLNEVNEYLTSIRKTAFFNYLVKKYYLLPKNIVRHRNSLESTREHGRISQFDSIIKTASAQYGLDWLLIAALIYQESRFDPDRESWAGAMGLTQLLPITADELDVFDPWDPIQNIQGGVRYLRRMYDSFEAVPEEDRIHFALASYCAGLGHVLDAQELASQLGFDPHVWSGNVEHTLLLLARPEYYRKAKHGYARGEEAVNYANDIMRRWEAYNLLVGV
;
A
#
# COMPACT_ATOMS: atom_id res chain seq x y z
N VAL A 1 70.80 -19.54 47.73
CA VAL A 1 69.43 -19.86 47.29
C VAL A 1 68.87 -18.60 46.68
N VAL A 2 68.88 -18.49 45.36
CA VAL A 2 68.32 -17.35 44.60
C VAL A 2 66.97 -17.79 44.03
N LEU A 3 65.91 -17.15 44.44
CA LEU A 3 64.58 -17.31 43.89
C LEU A 3 64.42 -16.40 42.67
N VAL A 4 64.26 -16.99 41.48
CA VAL A 4 63.86 -16.27 40.24
C VAL A 4 62.34 -16.26 40.18
N VAL A 5 61.76 -15.06 40.25
CA VAL A 5 60.32 -14.85 40.02
C VAL A 5 60.13 -14.49 38.54
N THR A 6 59.59 -15.42 37.75
CA THR A 6 59.22 -15.18 36.35
C THR A 6 57.83 -14.54 36.31
N ALA A 7 57.74 -13.26 35.94
CA ALA A 7 56.46 -12.57 35.67
C ALA A 7 55.99 -12.98 34.27
N ILE A 8 54.85 -13.69 34.19
CA ILE A 8 54.16 -13.99 32.95
C ILE A 8 53.21 -12.81 32.64
N CYS A 9 53.58 -11.96 31.65
CA CYS A 9 52.70 -10.98 31.07
C CYS A 9 51.68 -11.68 30.15
N PHE A 10 50.43 -11.78 30.56
CA PHE A 10 49.35 -12.11 29.67
C PHE A 10 49.01 -10.91 28.78
N LEU A 11 49.45 -10.92 27.53
CA LEU A 11 48.92 -10.04 26.48
C LEU A 11 47.53 -10.48 26.11
N VAL A 12 46.50 -9.74 26.60
CA VAL A 12 45.13 -9.87 26.11
C VAL A 12 45.08 -9.21 24.74
N LEU A 13 45.27 -10.03 23.67
CA LEU A 13 44.92 -9.62 22.32
C LEU A 13 43.40 -9.51 22.25
N SER A 14 42.88 -8.30 22.34
CA SER A 14 41.50 -7.97 22.00
C SER A 14 41.33 -8.21 20.49
N CYS A 15 40.78 -9.35 20.11
CA CYS A 15 40.30 -9.59 18.76
C CYS A 15 39.13 -8.63 18.50
N ARG A 16 39.44 -7.46 17.98
CA ARG A 16 38.44 -6.66 17.29
C ARG A 16 38.03 -7.44 16.03
N GLN A 17 36.86 -8.04 16.05
CA GLN A 17 36.24 -8.53 14.81
C GLN A 17 36.13 -7.34 13.85
N PRO A 18 36.58 -7.45 12.61
CA PRO A 18 36.34 -6.41 11.61
C PRO A 18 34.82 -6.25 11.44
N PRO A 19 34.35 -5.03 11.17
CA PRO A 19 32.93 -4.81 10.88
C PRO A 19 32.52 -5.77 9.75
N PRO A 20 31.27 -6.29 9.80
CA PRO A 20 30.79 -7.20 8.76
C PRO A 20 30.98 -6.55 7.40
N THR A 21 31.79 -7.17 6.55
CA THR A 21 31.94 -6.78 5.15
C THR A 21 30.58 -6.94 4.50
N VAL A 22 29.96 -5.81 4.18
CA VAL A 22 28.76 -5.78 3.34
C VAL A 22 29.18 -6.40 2.01
N GLN A 23 28.71 -7.63 1.76
CA GLN A 23 28.93 -8.25 0.45
C GLN A 23 28.26 -7.38 -0.61
N PRO A 24 28.93 -7.07 -1.73
CA PRO A 24 28.29 -6.35 -2.81
C PRO A 24 27.10 -7.18 -3.28
N ILE A 25 25.90 -6.55 -3.23
CA ILE A 25 24.68 -7.14 -3.76
C ILE A 25 24.94 -7.44 -5.25
N PRO A 26 24.62 -8.65 -5.75
CA PRO A 26 24.74 -8.93 -7.17
C PRO A 26 23.89 -7.90 -7.95
N LEU A 27 24.52 -7.09 -8.75
CA LEU A 27 23.89 -6.21 -9.73
C LEU A 27 23.26 -7.10 -10.82
N GLY A 28 22.11 -7.69 -10.50
CA GLY A 28 21.26 -8.38 -11.45
C GLY A 28 20.31 -7.35 -12.07
N SER A 29 20.34 -7.23 -13.39
CA SER A 29 19.55 -6.36 -14.27
C SER A 29 19.78 -4.85 -14.10
N SER A 30 19.67 -4.11 -15.20
CA SER A 30 19.71 -2.65 -15.23
C SER A 30 18.80 -2.07 -14.11
N PRO A 31 19.30 -1.13 -13.29
CA PRO A 31 18.48 -0.58 -12.20
C PRO A 31 17.25 0.08 -12.79
N ARG A 32 16.07 -0.27 -12.27
CA ARG A 32 14.84 0.45 -12.60
C ARG A 32 14.90 1.81 -11.89
N ASP A 33 15.46 2.80 -12.56
CA ASP A 33 15.53 4.20 -12.12
C ASP A 33 14.39 5.03 -12.73
N LEU A 34 14.44 6.34 -12.66
CA LEU A 34 13.35 7.24 -13.06
C LEU A 34 12.85 7.02 -14.50
N SER A 35 13.75 6.85 -15.46
CA SER A 35 13.40 6.66 -16.86
C SER A 35 12.57 5.39 -17.11
N GLU A 36 12.94 4.27 -16.47
CA GLU A 36 12.23 3.01 -16.59
C GLU A 36 10.88 3.03 -15.84
N ILE A 37 10.80 3.80 -14.73
CA ILE A 37 9.55 4.01 -14.01
C ILE A 37 8.56 4.78 -14.89
N VAL A 38 9.00 5.90 -15.48
CA VAL A 38 8.16 6.71 -16.37
C VAL A 38 7.75 5.92 -17.61
N ALA A 39 8.68 5.20 -18.23
CA ALA A 39 8.39 4.38 -19.40
C ALA A 39 7.38 3.24 -19.12
N SER A 40 7.39 2.67 -17.90
CA SER A 40 6.43 1.63 -17.52
C SER A 40 5.06 2.17 -17.12
N GLY A 41 4.91 3.48 -16.89
CA GLY A 41 3.69 4.09 -16.38
C GLY A 41 3.35 3.75 -14.93
N GLU A 42 4.28 3.14 -14.18
CA GLU A 42 4.03 2.61 -12.83
C GLU A 42 5.18 2.90 -11.86
N LEU A 43 4.85 3.45 -10.68
CA LEU A 43 5.74 3.60 -9.53
C LEU A 43 5.35 2.59 -8.44
N ARG A 44 6.24 1.64 -8.13
CA ARG A 44 6.00 0.61 -7.12
C ARG A 44 6.49 1.10 -5.75
N ILE A 45 5.54 1.34 -4.82
CA ILE A 45 5.86 1.77 -3.46
C ILE A 45 5.81 0.61 -2.48
N ILE A 46 6.86 0.45 -1.67
CA ILE A 46 6.87 -0.46 -0.53
C ILE A 46 6.35 0.30 0.70
N THR A 47 5.27 -0.18 1.28
CA THR A 47 4.60 0.46 2.42
C THR A 47 4.12 -0.57 3.42
N ARG A 48 3.33 -0.17 4.42
CA ARG A 48 2.80 -1.06 5.47
C ARG A 48 1.30 -0.89 5.62
N ASN A 49 0.59 -1.98 5.94
CA ASN A 49 -0.85 -1.93 6.18
C ASN A 49 -1.15 -1.41 7.60
N ASN A 50 -1.22 -0.10 7.72
CA ASN A 50 -1.61 0.58 8.96
C ASN A 50 -2.24 1.96 8.65
N PRO A 51 -2.95 2.57 9.63
CA PRO A 51 -3.69 3.82 9.40
C PRO A 51 -2.86 5.02 8.98
N GLN A 52 -1.54 5.03 9.23
CA GLN A 52 -0.67 6.16 8.91
C GLN A 52 -0.04 6.03 7.52
N THR A 53 0.23 4.80 7.07
CA THR A 53 0.97 4.59 5.83
C THR A 53 0.08 4.22 4.67
N TYR A 54 -0.65 3.09 4.76
CA TYR A 54 -1.52 2.59 3.71
C TYR A 54 -2.62 1.70 4.29
N PHE A 55 -3.84 1.86 3.84
CA PHE A 55 -4.99 1.05 4.21
C PHE A 55 -6.15 1.20 3.23
N LEU A 56 -7.09 0.25 3.27
CA LEU A 56 -8.36 0.35 2.54
C LEU A 56 -9.48 0.86 3.43
N PHE A 57 -10.24 1.82 2.90
CA PHE A 57 -11.47 2.27 3.50
C PHE A 57 -12.60 2.29 2.47
N ARG A 58 -13.63 1.45 2.63
CA ARG A 58 -14.72 1.28 1.67
C ARG A 58 -14.19 1.07 0.25
N GLY A 59 -13.19 0.21 0.12
CA GLY A 59 -12.53 -0.08 -1.15
C GLY A 59 -11.61 1.01 -1.70
N LYS A 60 -11.50 2.17 -1.05
CA LYS A 60 -10.57 3.23 -1.44
C LYS A 60 -9.24 3.07 -0.73
N GLU A 61 -8.16 3.14 -1.47
CA GLU A 61 -6.80 3.21 -0.94
C GLU A 61 -6.56 4.57 -0.25
N MET A 62 -6.01 4.53 0.94
CA MET A 62 -5.77 5.71 1.78
C MET A 62 -4.51 5.51 2.63
N GLY A 63 -3.99 6.59 3.19
CA GLY A 63 -2.83 6.62 4.07
C GLY A 63 -2.02 7.88 3.81
N PHE A 64 -1.31 8.38 4.82
CA PHE A 64 -0.47 9.56 4.64
C PHE A 64 0.63 9.31 3.60
N GLU A 65 1.33 8.18 3.73
CA GLU A 65 2.40 7.80 2.81
C GLU A 65 1.87 7.52 1.40
N TYR A 66 0.75 6.80 1.32
CA TYR A 66 0.12 6.48 0.04
C TYR A 66 -0.32 7.75 -0.72
N GLU A 67 -1.10 8.64 -0.07
CA GLU A 67 -1.58 9.85 -0.74
C GLU A 67 -0.44 10.82 -1.11
N LEU A 68 0.64 10.84 -0.30
CA LEU A 68 1.83 11.61 -0.63
C LEU A 68 2.56 11.03 -1.84
N ALA A 69 2.67 9.69 -1.93
CA ALA A 69 3.27 9.00 -3.06
C ALA A 69 2.38 9.04 -4.33
N GLU A 70 1.05 9.04 -4.17
CA GLU A 70 0.09 9.20 -5.27
C GLU A 70 0.24 10.57 -5.95
N GLU A 71 0.39 11.65 -5.16
CA GLU A 71 0.68 12.99 -5.69
C GLU A 71 2.04 13.04 -6.41
N PHE A 72 3.07 12.36 -5.88
CA PHE A 72 4.37 12.25 -6.54
C PHE A 72 4.26 11.50 -7.87
N ALA A 73 3.62 10.35 -7.88
CA ALA A 73 3.40 9.56 -9.09
C ALA A 73 2.59 10.33 -10.15
N SER A 74 1.57 11.09 -9.72
CA SER A 74 0.78 11.96 -10.59
C SER A 74 1.63 13.02 -11.29
N ARG A 75 2.62 13.59 -10.62
CA ARG A 75 3.56 14.56 -11.22
C ARG A 75 4.48 13.91 -12.27
N LEU A 76 4.83 12.64 -12.07
CA LEU A 76 5.61 11.87 -13.03
C LEU A 76 4.76 11.37 -14.21
N GLY A 77 3.43 11.52 -14.16
CA GLY A 77 2.50 10.96 -15.15
C GLY A 77 2.36 9.45 -15.07
N VAL A 78 2.64 8.84 -13.90
CA VAL A 78 2.56 7.39 -13.66
C VAL A 78 1.55 7.08 -12.56
N LYS A 79 1.15 5.80 -12.43
CA LYS A 79 0.26 5.31 -11.37
C LYS A 79 1.06 4.64 -10.25
N VAL A 80 0.53 4.72 -9.03
CA VAL A 80 1.09 3.98 -7.89
C VAL A 80 0.68 2.53 -7.96
N LYS A 81 1.63 1.62 -7.75
CA LYS A 81 1.40 0.22 -7.39
C LYS A 81 1.92 -0.02 -5.98
N THR A 82 1.05 -0.48 -5.10
CA THR A 82 1.38 -0.72 -3.70
C THR A 82 1.95 -2.12 -3.52
N VAL A 83 3.04 -2.22 -2.75
CA VAL A 83 3.68 -3.47 -2.34
C VAL A 83 3.76 -3.48 -0.82
N VAL A 84 3.21 -4.51 -0.16
CA VAL A 84 3.14 -4.60 1.29
C VAL A 84 3.84 -5.88 1.75
N PRO A 85 5.05 -5.79 2.32
CA PRO A 85 5.73 -6.94 2.92
C PRO A 85 4.97 -7.43 4.16
N ASP A 86 4.96 -8.75 4.39
CA ASP A 86 4.38 -9.35 5.59
C ASP A 86 5.13 -8.89 6.83
N ASP A 87 6.46 -8.89 6.77
CA ASP A 87 7.34 -8.49 7.86
C ASP A 87 7.96 -7.10 7.64
N TRP A 88 8.09 -6.34 8.73
CA TRP A 88 8.81 -5.05 8.70
C TRP A 88 10.27 -5.22 8.24
N THR A 89 10.91 -6.29 8.65
CA THR A 89 12.31 -6.60 8.32
C THR A 89 12.55 -6.82 6.83
N ASP A 90 11.52 -7.16 6.06
CA ASP A 90 11.58 -7.36 4.62
C ASP A 90 11.51 -6.06 3.80
N THR A 91 11.12 -4.96 4.41
CA THR A 91 10.93 -3.67 3.70
C THR A 91 12.19 -3.24 2.92
N ILE A 92 13.37 -3.27 3.54
CA ILE A 92 14.64 -2.94 2.86
C ILE A 92 15.11 -4.04 1.92
N PRO A 93 15.12 -5.34 2.31
CA PRO A 93 15.39 -6.43 1.37
C PRO A 93 14.57 -6.35 0.08
N TRP A 94 13.27 -6.16 0.17
CA TRP A 94 12.39 -6.07 -1.01
C TRP A 94 12.72 -4.89 -1.92
N LEU A 95 13.10 -3.73 -1.36
CA LEU A 95 13.61 -2.62 -2.16
C LEU A 95 14.88 -3.02 -2.94
N LEU A 96 15.84 -3.66 -2.25
CA LEU A 96 17.12 -4.04 -2.84
C LEU A 96 16.96 -5.16 -3.88
N GLU A 97 15.99 -6.05 -3.72
CA GLU A 97 15.61 -7.11 -4.67
C GLU A 97 14.82 -6.55 -5.86
N GLY A 98 14.45 -5.27 -5.86
CA GLY A 98 13.71 -4.66 -6.96
C GLY A 98 12.22 -4.97 -6.98
N LYS A 99 11.64 -5.50 -5.89
CA LYS A 99 10.19 -5.71 -5.75
C LYS A 99 9.41 -4.40 -5.67
N GLY A 100 10.06 -3.32 -5.24
CA GLY A 100 9.56 -1.95 -5.26
C GLY A 100 10.63 -0.95 -5.69
N ASP A 101 10.23 0.27 -5.99
CA ASP A 101 11.12 1.33 -6.45
C ASP A 101 11.41 2.33 -5.33
N LEU A 102 10.45 2.52 -4.42
CA LEU A 102 10.46 3.51 -3.36
C LEU A 102 9.90 2.92 -2.06
N ILE A 103 10.55 3.13 -0.92
CA ILE A 103 9.97 2.88 0.40
C ILE A 103 9.25 4.15 0.87
N ALA A 104 7.93 4.05 1.03
CA ALA A 104 7.03 5.06 1.59
C ALA A 104 6.27 4.46 2.79
N SER A 105 6.94 4.36 3.95
CA SER A 105 6.46 3.61 5.12
C SER A 105 6.75 4.31 6.47
N ALA A 106 6.86 5.64 6.47
CA ALA A 106 7.24 6.45 7.64
C ALA A 106 8.57 5.99 8.27
N MET A 107 9.56 5.67 7.44
CA MET A 107 10.81 5.07 7.90
C MET A 107 11.73 6.08 8.57
N THR A 108 12.07 5.85 9.84
CA THR A 108 13.08 6.63 10.57
C THR A 108 14.46 6.39 9.99
N VAL A 109 15.18 7.44 9.67
CA VAL A 109 16.57 7.38 9.22
C VAL A 109 17.47 6.96 10.40
N THR A 110 18.13 5.82 10.25
CA THR A 110 19.14 5.33 11.21
C THR A 110 20.46 5.05 10.48
N PRO A 111 21.62 5.08 11.17
CA PRO A 111 22.91 4.77 10.54
C PRO A 111 22.94 3.39 9.88
N SER A 112 22.33 2.37 10.51
CA SER A 112 22.28 1.01 9.98
C SER A 112 21.46 0.91 8.70
N ARG A 113 20.35 1.65 8.59
CA ARG A 113 19.51 1.70 7.38
C ARG A 113 20.17 2.53 6.28
N ALA A 114 20.76 3.69 6.64
CA ALA A 114 21.48 4.56 5.70
C ALA A 114 22.73 3.92 5.07
N ALA A 115 23.29 2.90 5.71
CA ALA A 115 24.36 2.09 5.11
C ALA A 115 23.88 1.14 4.00
N ARG A 116 22.56 0.93 3.87
CA ARG A 116 21.95 -0.04 2.93
C ARG A 116 21.15 0.60 1.81
N VAL A 117 20.52 1.74 2.07
CA VAL A 117 19.62 2.45 1.15
C VAL A 117 19.94 3.94 1.09
N ALA A 118 19.56 4.58 -0.02
CA ALA A 118 19.68 6.02 -0.17
C ALA A 118 18.39 6.70 0.33
N PHE A 119 18.50 7.48 1.39
CA PHE A 119 17.38 8.23 1.94
C PHE A 119 17.21 9.57 1.23
N SER A 120 15.98 9.98 1.06
CA SER A 120 15.59 11.31 0.61
C SER A 120 15.86 12.37 1.68
N VAL A 121 15.68 13.64 1.32
CA VAL A 121 15.49 14.71 2.32
C VAL A 121 14.32 14.33 3.24
N PRO A 122 14.44 14.55 4.56
CA PRO A 122 13.38 14.19 5.48
C PRO A 122 12.16 15.11 5.28
N TYR A 123 10.97 14.53 5.19
CA TYR A 123 9.72 15.29 5.10
C TYR A 123 9.12 15.59 6.48
N GLN A 124 9.49 14.85 7.53
CA GLN A 124 9.11 15.09 8.92
C GLN A 124 10.29 14.84 9.87
N ARG A 125 10.20 15.39 11.08
CA ARG A 125 11.08 15.07 12.21
C ARG A 125 10.22 14.81 13.44
N ILE A 126 10.31 13.59 13.99
CA ILE A 126 9.39 13.10 15.01
C ILE A 126 10.19 12.41 16.12
N PRO A 127 9.97 12.75 17.41
CA PRO A 127 10.59 12.05 18.52
C PRO A 127 9.87 10.72 18.77
N GLU A 128 10.61 9.74 19.25
CA GLU A 128 10.06 8.52 19.83
C GLU A 128 9.63 8.80 21.28
N VAL A 129 8.42 8.36 21.63
CA VAL A 129 7.82 8.61 22.94
C VAL A 129 7.34 7.31 23.57
N LEU A 130 7.36 7.25 24.89
CA LEU A 130 6.68 6.22 25.65
C LEU A 130 5.16 6.39 25.52
N ILE A 131 4.46 5.28 25.39
CA ILE A 131 2.98 5.24 25.39
C ILE A 131 2.54 4.27 26.46
N ARG A 132 1.58 4.68 27.28
CA ARG A 132 1.04 3.90 28.40
C ARG A 132 -0.46 4.05 28.55
N ARG A 133 -1.08 3.15 29.30
CA ARG A 133 -2.47 3.33 29.72
C ARG A 133 -2.59 4.40 30.80
N ARG A 134 -3.75 5.03 30.88
CA ARG A 134 -4.07 6.07 31.88
C ARG A 134 -4.06 5.53 33.31
N ASP A 135 -4.53 4.32 33.51
CA ASP A 135 -4.62 3.64 34.80
C ASP A 135 -3.31 2.96 35.25
N SER A 136 -2.29 2.91 34.38
CA SER A 136 -0.97 2.42 34.76
C SER A 136 -0.17 3.47 35.54
N LYS A 137 0.94 3.04 36.18
CA LYS A 137 1.87 3.94 36.91
C LYS A 137 2.24 5.14 36.07
N PRO A 138 2.14 6.39 36.59
CA PRO A 138 2.57 7.58 35.87
C PRO A 138 4.05 7.52 35.50
N ILE A 139 4.37 7.86 34.27
CA ILE A 139 5.74 7.97 33.75
C ILE A 139 5.98 9.42 33.37
N ARG A 140 6.83 10.12 34.11
CA ARG A 140 7.18 11.51 33.90
C ARG A 140 8.65 11.67 33.51
N THR A 141 9.48 10.78 34.01
CA THR A 141 10.93 10.74 33.75
C THR A 141 11.35 9.34 33.32
N MET A 142 12.60 9.17 32.92
CA MET A 142 13.14 7.86 32.53
C MET A 142 13.28 6.90 33.72
N GLU A 143 13.50 7.41 34.90
CA GLU A 143 13.60 6.61 36.13
C GLU A 143 12.28 5.93 36.48
N ASP A 144 11.15 6.46 36.05
CA ASP A 144 9.82 5.88 36.31
C ASP A 144 9.59 4.55 35.62
N ILE A 145 10.40 4.20 34.59
CA ILE A 145 10.32 2.91 33.91
C ILE A 145 11.15 1.80 34.57
N GLU A 146 11.81 2.10 35.69
CA GLU A 146 12.59 1.10 36.45
C GLU A 146 11.76 -0.12 36.78
N GLY A 147 12.28 -1.30 36.37
CA GLY A 147 11.63 -2.59 36.59
C GLY A 147 10.42 -2.90 35.69
N MET A 148 10.06 -2.00 34.77
CA MET A 148 8.94 -2.22 33.84
C MET A 148 9.34 -3.10 32.65
N THR A 149 8.35 -3.72 32.00
CA THR A 149 8.49 -4.42 30.73
C THR A 149 7.99 -3.53 29.58
N ILE A 150 8.84 -3.25 28.61
CA ILE A 150 8.54 -2.43 27.43
C ILE A 150 8.49 -3.32 26.20
N HIS A 151 7.38 -3.28 25.47
CA HIS A 151 7.15 -4.10 24.29
C HIS A 151 7.37 -3.27 23.01
N VAL A 152 8.15 -3.76 22.06
CA VAL A 152 8.36 -3.12 20.75
C VAL A 152 8.52 -4.17 19.66
N ARG A 153 8.30 -3.75 18.41
CA ARG A 153 8.46 -4.63 17.26
C ARG A 153 9.94 -4.84 16.92
N GLU A 154 10.29 -6.06 16.51
CA GLU A 154 11.60 -6.43 15.97
C GLU A 154 11.99 -5.54 14.77
N GLY A 155 13.27 -5.15 14.70
CA GLY A 155 13.82 -4.32 13.62
C GLY A 155 13.32 -2.88 13.60
N SER A 156 12.52 -2.45 14.59
CA SER A 156 12.07 -1.07 14.71
C SER A 156 13.22 -0.14 15.17
N SER A 157 13.06 1.16 14.94
CA SER A 157 13.99 2.14 15.52
C SER A 157 13.82 2.23 17.04
N TYR A 158 12.67 1.87 17.56
CA TYR A 158 12.35 1.84 19.00
C TYR A 158 13.18 0.78 19.72
N GLU A 159 13.27 -0.43 19.14
CA GLU A 159 14.16 -1.49 19.65
C GLU A 159 15.61 -0.98 19.76
N THR A 160 16.14 -0.40 18.67
CA THR A 160 17.50 0.18 18.66
C THR A 160 17.67 1.24 19.72
N THR A 161 16.67 2.08 19.96
CA THR A 161 16.72 3.14 20.98
C THR A 161 16.74 2.57 22.39
N LEU A 162 15.86 1.59 22.68
CA LEU A 162 15.78 0.96 23.98
C LEU A 162 17.01 0.10 24.31
N LEU A 163 17.55 -0.63 23.33
CA LEU A 163 18.81 -1.36 23.50
C LEU A 163 19.95 -0.42 23.85
N ARG A 164 20.05 0.75 23.19
CA ARG A 164 21.06 1.75 23.52
C ARG A 164 20.87 2.34 24.93
N LEU A 165 19.64 2.61 25.35
CA LEU A 165 19.34 3.06 26.72
C LEU A 165 19.72 2.01 27.76
N LYS A 166 19.40 0.74 27.49
CA LYS A 166 19.79 -0.40 28.36
C LYS A 166 21.30 -0.54 28.45
N MET A 167 22.04 -0.35 27.34
CA MET A 167 23.51 -0.39 27.33
C MET A 167 24.16 0.75 28.14
N LYS A 168 23.52 1.92 28.25
CA LYS A 168 23.99 3.03 29.10
C LYS A 168 23.88 2.72 30.59
N GLY A 169 22.97 1.80 30.96
CA GLY A 169 22.80 1.34 32.34
C GLY A 169 22.19 2.36 33.31
N GLU A 170 21.63 3.46 32.79
CA GLU A 170 21.04 4.54 33.60
C GLU A 170 19.71 4.09 34.25
N VAL A 171 18.97 3.21 33.60
CA VAL A 171 17.68 2.66 34.07
C VAL A 171 17.59 1.18 33.68
N GLN A 172 17.10 0.34 34.58
CA GLN A 172 16.90 -1.09 34.35
C GLN A 172 15.44 -1.39 34.02
N PHE A 173 15.19 -1.99 32.85
CA PHE A 173 13.87 -2.43 32.39
C PHE A 173 13.98 -3.73 31.58
N THR A 174 12.90 -4.46 31.48
CA THR A 174 12.79 -5.61 30.58
C THR A 174 12.35 -5.16 29.20
N LEU A 175 13.00 -5.66 28.16
CA LEU A 175 12.64 -5.41 26.77
C LEU A 175 12.06 -6.68 26.17
N GLU A 176 10.81 -6.63 25.78
CA GLU A 176 10.09 -7.67 25.06
C GLU A 176 9.99 -7.28 23.58
N ILE A 177 10.54 -8.14 22.72
CA ILE A 177 10.56 -7.93 21.27
C ILE A 177 9.47 -8.77 20.65
N LEU A 178 8.51 -8.11 20.01
CA LEU A 178 7.39 -8.73 19.31
C LEU A 178 7.76 -9.02 17.85
N PRO A 179 7.12 -10.00 17.21
CA PRO A 179 7.42 -10.37 15.82
C PRO A 179 7.39 -9.19 14.84
N PRO A 180 8.18 -9.22 13.75
CA PRO A 180 8.25 -8.15 12.77
C PRO A 180 6.95 -7.95 11.95
N SER A 181 6.05 -8.95 11.95
CA SER A 181 4.71 -8.88 11.36
C SER A 181 3.73 -8.01 12.16
N VAL A 182 3.96 -7.82 13.46
CA VAL A 182 3.08 -7.03 14.35
C VAL A 182 3.27 -5.54 14.08
N GLU A 183 2.20 -4.82 13.73
CA GLU A 183 2.27 -3.37 13.55
C GLU A 183 2.33 -2.61 14.88
N THR A 184 2.99 -1.44 14.88
CA THR A 184 3.04 -0.58 16.08
C THR A 184 1.65 -0.21 16.59
N SER A 185 0.68 -0.04 15.70
CA SER A 185 -0.72 0.20 16.06
C SER A 185 -1.37 -0.98 16.80
N ASP A 186 -0.96 -2.21 16.48
CA ASP A 186 -1.46 -3.42 17.17
C ASP A 186 -0.87 -3.50 18.57
N ILE A 187 0.42 -3.17 18.72
CA ILE A 187 1.06 -3.11 20.03
C ILE A 187 0.35 -2.07 20.93
N VAL A 188 -0.02 -0.92 20.36
CA VAL A 188 -0.83 0.08 21.08
C VAL A 188 -2.24 -0.44 21.37
N ALA A 189 -2.82 -1.25 20.49
CA ALA A 189 -4.11 -1.90 20.76
C ALA A 189 -4.01 -2.94 21.90
N MET A 190 -2.98 -3.78 21.91
CA MET A 190 -2.69 -4.71 23.03
C MET A 190 -2.56 -3.95 24.35
N MET A 191 -1.86 -2.81 24.36
CA MET A 191 -1.75 -1.96 25.56
C MET A 191 -3.13 -1.42 25.98
N ARG A 192 -3.95 -0.95 25.04
CA ARG A 192 -5.32 -0.47 25.32
C ARG A 192 -6.21 -1.56 25.91
N ASN A 193 -6.06 -2.80 25.44
CA ASN A 193 -6.81 -3.95 25.94
C ASN A 193 -6.29 -4.46 27.30
N GLY A 194 -5.16 -3.95 27.79
CA GLY A 194 -4.57 -4.35 29.07
C GLY A 194 -3.71 -5.60 29.02
N GLU A 195 -3.33 -6.05 27.82
CA GLU A 195 -2.42 -7.18 27.61
C GLU A 195 -0.97 -6.80 27.91
N ILE A 196 -0.62 -5.53 27.67
CA ILE A 196 0.69 -4.93 27.98
C ILE A 196 0.49 -3.55 28.63
N ASP A 197 1.47 -3.07 29.37
CA ASP A 197 1.36 -1.80 30.11
C ASP A 197 1.97 -0.61 29.37
N ILE A 198 3.05 -0.82 28.61
CA ILE A 198 3.85 0.25 28.02
C ILE A 198 4.49 -0.19 26.70
N THR A 199 4.53 0.73 25.76
CA THR A 199 5.24 0.59 24.49
C THR A 199 5.93 1.89 24.10
N VAL A 200 6.64 1.87 22.96
CA VAL A 200 7.26 3.04 22.33
C VAL A 200 6.73 3.20 20.92
N ALA A 201 6.43 4.42 20.51
CA ALA A 201 6.09 4.74 19.15
C ALA A 201 6.55 6.17 18.79
N ASP A 202 6.50 6.50 17.52
CA ASP A 202 6.62 7.88 17.08
C ASP A 202 5.47 8.73 17.66
N GLN A 203 5.77 9.95 18.05
CA GLN A 203 4.83 10.83 18.74
C GLN A 203 3.54 11.07 17.95
N ASN A 204 3.61 11.14 16.63
CA ASN A 204 2.44 11.28 15.74
C ASN A 204 1.52 10.06 15.78
N ILE A 205 2.08 8.85 15.91
CA ILE A 205 1.30 7.62 16.14
C ILE A 205 0.60 7.71 17.50
N GLY A 206 1.33 8.11 18.52
CA GLY A 206 0.75 8.31 19.86
C GLY A 206 -0.37 9.35 19.90
N TRP A 207 -0.24 10.47 19.19
CA TRP A 207 -1.33 11.45 19.06
C TRP A 207 -2.54 10.89 18.32
N PHE A 208 -2.30 10.16 17.25
CA PHE A 208 -3.36 9.49 16.49
C PHE A 208 -4.12 8.52 17.41
N GLU A 209 -3.43 7.61 18.08
CA GLU A 209 -4.04 6.61 18.98
C GLU A 209 -4.78 7.26 20.16
N ARG A 210 -4.25 8.33 20.73
CA ARG A 210 -4.93 9.10 21.79
C ARG A 210 -6.24 9.74 21.33
N THR A 211 -6.41 9.99 20.04
CA THR A 211 -7.67 10.50 19.50
C THR A 211 -8.77 9.45 19.52
N TYR A 212 -8.39 8.16 19.47
CA TYR A 212 -9.32 7.03 19.60
C TYR A 212 -9.65 6.67 21.04
N SER A 213 -8.63 6.67 21.87
CA SER A 213 -8.77 6.20 23.26
C SER A 213 -8.27 7.26 24.23
N LYS A 214 -9.19 7.71 25.08
CA LYS A 214 -8.83 8.59 26.18
C LYS A 214 -7.97 7.88 27.23
N ASP A 215 -7.87 6.57 27.15
CA ASP A 215 -7.11 5.74 28.10
C ASP A 215 -5.62 5.65 27.73
N ILE A 216 -5.22 6.21 26.59
CA ILE A 216 -3.82 6.30 26.16
C ILE A 216 -3.22 7.63 26.59
N LEU A 217 -2.04 7.58 27.19
CA LEU A 217 -1.23 8.75 27.55
C LEU A 217 0.17 8.63 26.96
N LEU A 218 0.68 9.76 26.47
CA LEU A 218 2.07 9.89 26.04
C LEU A 218 2.92 10.23 27.26
N GLY A 219 4.02 9.50 27.42
CA GLY A 219 5.08 9.77 28.36
C GLY A 219 6.18 10.68 27.77
N PRO A 220 7.35 10.73 28.43
CA PRO A 220 8.49 11.51 27.96
C PRO A 220 8.99 11.03 26.59
N ALA A 221 9.62 11.95 25.86
CA ALA A 221 10.35 11.63 24.64
C ALA A 221 11.65 10.89 24.97
N LEU A 222 11.90 9.78 24.28
CA LEU A 222 13.13 8.99 24.38
C LEU A 222 14.25 9.54 23.51
N THR A 223 13.90 10.31 22.49
CA THR A 223 14.84 10.86 21.52
C THR A 223 14.53 12.30 21.18
N GLU A 224 15.55 13.04 20.73
CA GLU A 224 15.31 14.24 19.93
C GLU A 224 14.53 13.89 18.67
N PRO A 225 13.85 14.87 18.03
CA PRO A 225 13.09 14.63 16.79
C PRO A 225 13.97 14.02 15.69
N ARG A 226 13.69 12.77 15.32
CA ARG A 226 14.43 11.99 14.33
C ARG A 226 13.86 12.21 12.92
N PRO A 227 14.72 12.22 11.89
CA PRO A 227 14.27 12.40 10.52
C PRO A 227 13.48 11.17 10.04
N ILE A 228 12.32 11.42 9.43
CA ILE A 228 11.52 10.47 8.69
C ILE A 228 11.68 10.79 7.20
N ALA A 229 12.02 9.79 6.40
CA ALA A 229 12.32 9.96 4.98
C ALA A 229 11.90 8.77 4.15
N TRP A 230 11.71 8.99 2.86
CA TRP A 230 11.59 7.92 1.89
C TRP A 230 12.97 7.35 1.55
N ALA A 231 12.99 6.13 1.02
CA ALA A 231 14.24 5.50 0.64
C ALA A 231 14.14 4.84 -0.74
N VAL A 232 15.24 4.94 -1.50
CA VAL A 232 15.41 4.31 -2.80
C VAL A 232 16.65 3.43 -2.80
N ARG A 233 16.82 2.60 -3.83
CA ARG A 233 18.07 1.85 -4.03
C ARG A 233 19.25 2.81 -4.21
N PRO A 234 20.44 2.50 -3.68
CA PRO A 234 21.61 3.37 -3.82
C PRO A 234 22.04 3.63 -5.27
N ASN A 235 21.69 2.76 -6.19
CA ASN A 235 21.99 2.84 -7.63
C ASN A 235 20.86 3.47 -8.46
N CYS A 236 19.93 4.22 -7.84
CA CYS A 236 18.85 4.95 -8.50
C CYS A 236 18.95 6.46 -8.16
N PRO A 237 20.00 7.16 -8.64
CA PRO A 237 20.23 8.57 -8.30
C PRO A 237 19.20 9.52 -8.90
N ASP A 238 18.66 9.22 -10.09
CA ASP A 238 17.71 10.10 -10.77
C ASP A 238 16.36 10.08 -10.04
N LEU A 239 15.87 8.91 -9.63
CA LEU A 239 14.70 8.80 -8.77
C LEU A 239 14.90 9.52 -7.43
N LEU A 240 16.09 9.38 -6.80
CA LEU A 240 16.39 10.06 -5.54
C LEU A 240 16.33 11.58 -5.70
N ASN A 241 16.91 12.11 -6.77
CA ASN A 241 16.91 13.55 -7.04
C ASN A 241 15.47 14.07 -7.23
N GLU A 242 14.66 13.38 -8.03
CA GLU A 242 13.26 13.75 -8.27
C GLU A 242 12.42 13.70 -6.98
N VAL A 243 12.59 12.66 -6.17
CA VAL A 243 11.98 12.54 -4.83
C VAL A 243 12.39 13.70 -3.92
N ASN A 244 13.67 14.09 -3.95
CA ASN A 244 14.18 15.20 -3.12
C ASN A 244 13.58 16.56 -3.55
N GLU A 245 13.47 16.80 -4.85
CA GLU A 245 12.83 18.02 -5.39
C GLU A 245 11.35 18.06 -5.01
N TYR A 246 10.66 16.94 -5.21
CA TYR A 246 9.26 16.79 -4.81
C TYR A 246 9.06 17.08 -3.32
N LEU A 247 9.76 16.36 -2.43
CA LEU A 247 9.58 16.49 -0.98
C LEU A 247 9.98 17.89 -0.47
N THR A 248 10.96 18.54 -1.10
CA THR A 248 11.33 19.90 -0.76
C THR A 248 10.23 20.90 -1.12
N SER A 249 9.60 20.72 -2.27
CA SER A 249 8.52 21.58 -2.77
C SER A 249 7.22 21.37 -2.00
N ILE A 250 6.80 20.11 -1.80
CA ILE A 250 5.47 19.75 -1.30
C ILE A 250 5.28 20.14 0.16
N ARG A 251 6.32 20.05 1.01
CA ARG A 251 6.24 20.35 2.46
C ARG A 251 5.73 21.76 2.80
N LYS A 252 5.80 22.70 1.86
CA LYS A 252 5.33 24.07 2.03
C LYS A 252 3.93 24.31 1.46
N THR A 253 3.29 23.27 0.91
CA THR A 253 1.99 23.40 0.24
C THR A 253 0.81 23.19 1.19
N ALA A 254 -0.35 23.69 0.78
CA ALA A 254 -1.61 23.43 1.46
C ALA A 254 -1.96 21.93 1.46
N PHE A 255 -1.57 21.18 0.42
CA PHE A 255 -1.82 19.75 0.30
C PHE A 255 -1.08 18.97 1.42
N PHE A 256 0.22 19.21 1.61
CA PHE A 256 0.97 18.54 2.68
C PHE A 256 0.39 18.84 4.06
N ASN A 257 0.05 20.11 4.33
CA ASN A 257 -0.58 20.52 5.58
C ASN A 257 -1.97 19.86 5.75
N TYR A 258 -2.72 19.68 4.66
CA TYR A 258 -3.99 18.96 4.67
C TYR A 258 -3.76 17.48 5.05
N LEU A 259 -2.78 16.79 4.47
CA LEU A 259 -2.45 15.41 4.83
C LEU A 259 -2.05 15.26 6.30
N VAL A 260 -1.17 16.15 6.79
CA VAL A 260 -0.77 16.16 8.22
C VAL A 260 -1.99 16.36 9.12
N LYS A 261 -2.87 17.30 8.78
CA LYS A 261 -4.10 17.54 9.53
C LYS A 261 -5.04 16.35 9.48
N LYS A 262 -5.22 15.75 8.31
CA LYS A 262 -6.11 14.60 8.07
C LYS A 262 -5.69 13.37 8.87
N TYR A 263 -4.39 13.05 8.85
CA TYR A 263 -3.89 11.79 9.41
C TYR A 263 -3.35 11.89 10.84
N TYR A 264 -2.91 13.07 11.30
CA TYR A 264 -2.25 13.18 12.60
C TYR A 264 -2.91 14.16 13.58
N LEU A 265 -3.49 15.27 13.11
CA LEU A 265 -3.99 16.32 14.00
C LEU A 265 -5.50 16.28 14.25
N LEU A 266 -6.30 15.95 13.25
CA LEU A 266 -7.77 15.89 13.33
C LEU A 266 -8.32 14.59 12.71
N PRO A 267 -7.90 13.42 13.20
CA PRO A 267 -8.28 12.16 12.60
C PRO A 267 -9.75 11.75 12.85
N LYS A 268 -10.64 12.65 13.31
CA LYS A 268 -12.06 12.32 13.61
C LYS A 268 -12.77 11.61 12.46
N ASN A 269 -12.45 11.97 11.22
CA ASN A 269 -13.02 11.30 10.05
C ASN A 269 -12.34 9.94 9.82
N ILE A 270 -11.04 9.81 10.12
CA ILE A 270 -10.31 8.54 10.06
C ILE A 270 -10.74 7.62 11.19
N VAL A 271 -11.17 8.16 12.34
CA VAL A 271 -11.76 7.38 13.45
C VAL A 271 -13.00 6.60 12.99
N ARG A 272 -13.90 7.21 12.22
CA ARG A 272 -15.02 6.48 11.58
C ARG A 272 -14.51 5.40 10.63
N HIS A 273 -13.36 5.63 10.01
CA HIS A 273 -12.71 4.71 9.09
C HIS A 273 -12.06 3.53 9.81
N ARG A 274 -11.56 3.70 11.04
CA ARG A 274 -10.93 2.62 11.83
C ARG A 274 -11.90 1.50 12.17
N ASN A 275 -13.12 1.80 12.60
CA ASN A 275 -14.11 0.74 12.86
C ASN A 275 -14.38 -0.10 11.60
N SER A 276 -14.21 0.51 10.42
CA SER A 276 -14.23 -0.16 9.13
C SER A 276 -12.90 -0.82 8.79
N LEU A 277 -11.76 -0.25 9.23
CA LEU A 277 -10.40 -0.73 9.03
C LEU A 277 -10.08 -1.96 9.88
N GLU A 278 -10.42 -1.93 11.16
CA GLU A 278 -10.35 -3.09 12.05
C GLU A 278 -11.22 -4.21 11.47
N SER A 279 -12.37 -3.87 10.86
CA SER A 279 -13.22 -4.82 10.16
C SER A 279 -12.56 -5.40 8.89
N THR A 280 -11.89 -4.59 8.07
CA THR A 280 -11.22 -5.08 6.84
C THR A 280 -10.00 -5.93 7.20
N ARG A 281 -9.20 -5.50 8.16
CA ARG A 281 -7.99 -6.21 8.58
C ARG A 281 -8.30 -7.48 9.39
N GLU A 282 -9.29 -7.42 10.31
CA GLU A 282 -9.64 -8.55 11.19
C GLU A 282 -10.61 -9.54 10.52
N HIS A 283 -11.41 -9.09 9.56
CA HIS A 283 -12.52 -9.88 8.99
C HIS A 283 -12.46 -10.01 7.47
N GLY A 284 -11.43 -9.49 6.80
CA GLY A 284 -11.30 -9.55 5.34
C GLY A 284 -12.48 -8.88 4.60
N ARG A 285 -13.05 -7.80 5.13
CA ARG A 285 -14.26 -7.17 4.61
C ARG A 285 -13.93 -5.93 3.78
N ILE A 286 -14.42 -5.87 2.54
CA ILE A 286 -14.27 -4.72 1.63
C ILE A 286 -15.48 -3.79 1.72
N SER A 287 -16.70 -4.36 1.73
CA SER A 287 -17.96 -3.62 1.70
C SER A 287 -19.06 -4.31 2.51
N GLN A 288 -20.18 -3.63 2.68
CA GLN A 288 -21.39 -4.25 3.27
C GLN A 288 -22.02 -5.32 2.36
N PHE A 289 -21.62 -5.38 1.09
CA PHE A 289 -22.18 -6.28 0.08
C PHE A 289 -21.34 -7.56 -0.13
N ASP A 290 -20.26 -7.75 0.63
CA ASP A 290 -19.31 -8.86 0.40
C ASP A 290 -19.95 -10.24 0.37
N SER A 291 -20.97 -10.50 1.19
CA SER A 291 -21.67 -11.79 1.18
C SER A 291 -22.42 -12.03 -0.13
N ILE A 292 -23.05 -10.98 -0.66
CA ILE A 292 -23.76 -11.03 -1.94
C ILE A 292 -22.75 -11.20 -3.09
N ILE A 293 -21.67 -10.42 -3.04
CA ILE A 293 -20.58 -10.48 -4.03
C ILE A 293 -19.96 -11.88 -4.07
N LYS A 294 -19.61 -12.46 -2.93
CA LYS A 294 -19.05 -13.81 -2.82
C LYS A 294 -19.98 -14.86 -3.39
N THR A 295 -21.26 -14.77 -3.08
CA THR A 295 -22.27 -15.71 -3.59
C THR A 295 -22.40 -15.62 -5.11
N ALA A 296 -22.55 -14.42 -5.66
CA ALA A 296 -22.65 -14.21 -7.10
C ALA A 296 -21.36 -14.61 -7.83
N SER A 297 -20.19 -14.24 -7.31
CA SER A 297 -18.89 -14.59 -7.89
C SER A 297 -18.68 -16.10 -7.96
N ALA A 298 -18.98 -16.82 -6.87
CA ALA A 298 -18.89 -18.29 -6.83
C ALA A 298 -19.80 -18.96 -7.86
N GLN A 299 -21.02 -18.43 -8.07
CA GLN A 299 -21.98 -18.96 -9.06
C GLN A 299 -21.42 -18.91 -10.49
N TYR A 300 -20.64 -17.86 -10.82
CA TYR A 300 -20.11 -17.63 -12.17
C TYR A 300 -18.61 -17.94 -12.29
N GLY A 301 -17.96 -18.48 -11.26
CA GLY A 301 -16.54 -18.85 -11.28
C GLY A 301 -15.60 -17.66 -11.45
N LEU A 302 -15.94 -16.52 -10.86
CA LEU A 302 -15.10 -15.31 -10.86
C LEU A 302 -14.59 -14.99 -9.46
N ASP A 303 -13.43 -14.36 -9.38
CA ASP A 303 -12.87 -13.91 -8.10
C ASP A 303 -13.73 -12.79 -7.50
N TRP A 304 -14.15 -12.97 -6.23
CA TRP A 304 -15.01 -12.00 -5.57
C TRP A 304 -14.33 -10.66 -5.30
N LEU A 305 -12.99 -10.63 -5.12
CA LEU A 305 -12.24 -9.39 -4.96
C LEU A 305 -12.14 -8.61 -6.27
N LEU A 306 -12.10 -9.31 -7.40
CA LEU A 306 -12.21 -8.71 -8.72
C LEU A 306 -13.58 -8.05 -8.91
N ILE A 307 -14.65 -8.74 -8.54
CA ILE A 307 -16.01 -8.17 -8.61
C ILE A 307 -16.18 -7.00 -7.65
N ALA A 308 -15.61 -7.08 -6.46
CA ALA A 308 -15.60 -5.94 -5.53
C ALA A 308 -14.85 -4.74 -6.12
N ALA A 309 -13.72 -4.97 -6.82
CA ALA A 309 -12.96 -3.92 -7.50
C ALA A 309 -13.76 -3.28 -8.66
N LEU A 310 -14.50 -4.09 -9.43
CA LEU A 310 -15.42 -3.63 -10.47
C LEU A 310 -16.53 -2.74 -9.87
N ILE A 311 -17.23 -3.23 -8.85
CA ILE A 311 -18.31 -2.47 -8.18
C ILE A 311 -17.79 -1.13 -7.61
N TYR A 312 -16.58 -1.14 -7.06
CA TYR A 312 -15.97 0.12 -6.62
C TYR A 312 -15.74 1.07 -7.79
N GLN A 313 -15.27 0.59 -8.94
CA GLN A 313 -15.03 1.40 -10.13
C GLN A 313 -16.34 2.00 -10.66
N GLU A 314 -17.41 1.23 -10.66
CA GLU A 314 -18.72 1.63 -11.16
C GLU A 314 -19.45 2.61 -10.24
N SER A 315 -19.63 2.26 -8.98
CA SER A 315 -20.50 3.00 -8.05
C SER A 315 -19.84 3.44 -6.76
N ARG A 316 -18.62 2.97 -6.43
CA ARG A 316 -17.99 3.07 -5.10
C ARG A 316 -18.86 2.48 -3.99
N PHE A 317 -19.53 1.36 -4.30
CA PHE A 317 -20.48 0.67 -3.44
C PHE A 317 -21.72 1.51 -3.06
N ASP A 318 -22.11 2.46 -3.91
CA ASP A 318 -23.35 3.24 -3.77
C ASP A 318 -24.49 2.54 -4.56
N PRO A 319 -25.48 1.93 -3.87
CA PRO A 319 -26.54 1.21 -4.54
C PRO A 319 -27.52 2.14 -5.28
N ASP A 320 -27.58 3.41 -4.89
CA ASP A 320 -28.48 4.42 -5.47
C ASP A 320 -27.79 5.25 -6.57
N ARG A 321 -26.61 4.81 -7.03
CA ARG A 321 -25.84 5.49 -8.06
C ARG A 321 -26.53 5.42 -9.41
N GLU A 322 -26.76 6.59 -10.02
CA GLU A 322 -27.20 6.73 -11.41
C GLU A 322 -26.16 7.54 -12.19
N SER A 323 -25.80 7.07 -13.38
CA SER A 323 -24.94 7.83 -14.28
C SER A 323 -25.75 8.79 -15.16
N TRP A 324 -25.08 9.77 -15.76
CA TRP A 324 -25.70 10.68 -16.73
C TRP A 324 -26.29 9.93 -17.96
N ALA A 325 -25.80 8.71 -18.25
CA ALA A 325 -26.29 7.85 -19.34
C ALA A 325 -27.43 6.92 -18.88
N GLY A 326 -27.88 7.02 -17.62
CA GLY A 326 -28.94 6.20 -17.04
C GLY A 326 -28.49 4.80 -16.62
N ALA A 327 -27.19 4.57 -16.42
CA ALA A 327 -26.72 3.33 -15.82
C ALA A 327 -26.99 3.33 -14.32
N MET A 328 -27.47 2.18 -13.77
CA MET A 328 -28.10 2.10 -12.46
C MET A 328 -27.39 1.13 -11.51
N GLY A 329 -27.34 1.49 -10.24
CA GLY A 329 -26.98 0.63 -9.11
C GLY A 329 -25.49 0.35 -8.98
N LEU A 330 -25.17 -0.70 -8.24
CA LEU A 330 -23.80 -1.06 -7.82
C LEU A 330 -22.86 -1.36 -8.99
N THR A 331 -23.34 -2.05 -10.01
CA THR A 331 -22.58 -2.48 -11.19
C THR A 331 -22.89 -1.65 -12.44
N GLN A 332 -23.65 -0.56 -12.29
CA GLN A 332 -24.00 0.42 -13.33
C GLN A 332 -24.54 -0.23 -14.60
N LEU A 333 -25.61 -1.03 -14.48
CA LEU A 333 -26.28 -1.63 -15.62
C LEU A 333 -27.10 -0.59 -16.37
N LEU A 334 -26.92 -0.50 -17.66
CA LEU A 334 -27.82 0.26 -18.54
C LEU A 334 -29.19 -0.41 -18.60
N PRO A 335 -30.30 0.32 -18.78
CA PRO A 335 -31.65 -0.24 -18.85
C PRO A 335 -31.77 -1.43 -19.82
N ILE A 336 -31.23 -1.29 -21.02
CA ILE A 336 -31.25 -2.37 -22.03
C ILE A 336 -30.46 -3.61 -21.58
N THR A 337 -29.33 -3.42 -20.90
CA THR A 337 -28.53 -4.52 -20.38
C THR A 337 -29.24 -5.18 -19.19
N ALA A 338 -29.90 -4.40 -18.32
CA ALA A 338 -30.70 -4.93 -17.22
C ALA A 338 -31.85 -5.81 -17.75
N ASP A 339 -32.56 -5.38 -18.78
CA ASP A 339 -33.62 -6.14 -19.42
C ASP A 339 -33.09 -7.45 -20.05
N GLU A 340 -31.96 -7.40 -20.79
CA GLU A 340 -31.31 -8.60 -21.38
C GLU A 340 -30.86 -9.62 -20.33
N LEU A 341 -30.63 -9.16 -19.11
CA LEU A 341 -30.14 -9.95 -17.99
C LEU A 341 -31.26 -10.33 -17.01
N ASP A 342 -32.55 -10.10 -17.31
CA ASP A 342 -33.67 -10.30 -16.41
C ASP A 342 -33.51 -9.67 -15.03
N VAL A 343 -32.91 -8.45 -14.98
CA VAL A 343 -32.78 -7.64 -13.77
C VAL A 343 -33.98 -6.71 -13.69
N PHE A 344 -35.00 -7.11 -12.93
CA PHE A 344 -36.27 -6.40 -12.85
C PHE A 344 -36.20 -5.14 -11.95
N ASP A 345 -35.36 -5.18 -10.93
CA ASP A 345 -35.06 -4.03 -10.07
C ASP A 345 -33.54 -3.77 -10.03
N PRO A 346 -33.03 -2.87 -10.89
CA PRO A 346 -31.59 -2.54 -10.91
C PRO A 346 -31.10 -1.80 -9.64
N TRP A 347 -32.00 -1.35 -8.76
CA TRP A 347 -31.66 -0.73 -7.49
C TRP A 347 -31.57 -1.73 -6.34
N ASP A 348 -32.11 -2.94 -6.52
CA ASP A 348 -31.94 -4.03 -5.58
C ASP A 348 -30.48 -4.56 -5.64
N PRO A 349 -29.73 -4.49 -4.53
CA PRO A 349 -28.31 -4.91 -4.53
C PRO A 349 -28.09 -6.35 -4.98
N ILE A 350 -29.01 -7.27 -4.67
CA ILE A 350 -28.85 -8.68 -5.03
C ILE A 350 -29.00 -8.86 -6.53
N GLN A 351 -30.08 -8.34 -7.12
CA GLN A 351 -30.33 -8.48 -8.55
C GLN A 351 -29.27 -7.75 -9.37
N ASN A 352 -28.88 -6.54 -8.94
CA ASN A 352 -27.89 -5.74 -9.63
C ASN A 352 -26.51 -6.41 -9.66
N ILE A 353 -26.01 -6.90 -8.50
CA ILE A 353 -24.73 -7.61 -8.42
C ILE A 353 -24.77 -8.89 -9.25
N GLN A 354 -25.83 -9.69 -9.13
CA GLN A 354 -25.96 -10.93 -9.93
C GLN A 354 -25.99 -10.63 -11.43
N GLY A 355 -26.70 -9.59 -11.85
CA GLY A 355 -26.74 -9.14 -13.24
C GLY A 355 -25.37 -8.71 -13.74
N GLY A 356 -24.67 -7.85 -12.99
CA GLY A 356 -23.33 -7.36 -13.36
C GLY A 356 -22.29 -8.48 -13.44
N VAL A 357 -22.29 -9.42 -12.48
CA VAL A 357 -21.37 -10.57 -12.50
C VAL A 357 -21.66 -11.47 -13.70
N ARG A 358 -22.93 -11.74 -13.99
CA ARG A 358 -23.37 -12.50 -15.18
C ARG A 358 -22.95 -11.80 -16.47
N TYR A 359 -23.07 -10.47 -16.53
CA TYR A 359 -22.64 -9.70 -17.69
C TYR A 359 -21.11 -9.77 -17.90
N LEU A 360 -20.32 -9.60 -16.84
CA LEU A 360 -18.88 -9.76 -16.93
C LEU A 360 -18.49 -11.18 -17.37
N ARG A 361 -19.15 -12.20 -16.83
CA ARG A 361 -18.91 -13.60 -17.24
C ARG A 361 -19.20 -13.80 -18.73
N ARG A 362 -20.29 -13.26 -19.26
CA ARG A 362 -20.61 -13.28 -20.70
C ARG A 362 -19.51 -12.62 -21.53
N MET A 363 -18.95 -11.47 -21.07
CA MET A 363 -17.83 -10.84 -21.74
C MET A 363 -16.58 -11.73 -21.71
N TYR A 364 -16.27 -12.31 -20.57
CA TYR A 364 -15.15 -13.23 -20.40
C TYR A 364 -15.23 -14.45 -21.33
N ASP A 365 -16.39 -15.07 -21.42
CA ASP A 365 -16.65 -16.23 -22.29
C ASP A 365 -16.56 -15.88 -23.78
N SER A 366 -16.73 -14.62 -24.17
CA SER A 366 -16.58 -14.18 -25.56
C SER A 366 -15.14 -14.26 -26.08
N PHE A 367 -14.14 -14.48 -25.21
CA PHE A 367 -12.73 -14.51 -25.53
C PHE A 367 -12.05 -15.85 -25.22
N GLU A 368 -12.72 -16.98 -25.51
CA GLU A 368 -12.18 -18.33 -25.23
C GLU A 368 -10.82 -18.62 -25.89
N ALA A 369 -10.53 -18.00 -27.03
CA ALA A 369 -9.25 -18.12 -27.72
C ALA A 369 -8.10 -17.33 -27.08
N VAL A 370 -8.41 -16.40 -26.17
CA VAL A 370 -7.41 -15.61 -25.45
C VAL A 370 -6.90 -16.40 -24.23
N PRO A 371 -5.58 -16.42 -23.95
CA PRO A 371 -5.03 -17.03 -22.73
C PRO A 371 -5.73 -16.52 -21.46
N GLU A 372 -5.87 -17.40 -20.46
CA GLU A 372 -6.67 -17.12 -19.26
C GLU A 372 -6.16 -15.89 -18.50
N GLU A 373 -4.83 -15.70 -18.44
CA GLU A 373 -4.16 -14.56 -17.80
C GLU A 373 -4.51 -13.22 -18.43
N ASP A 374 -4.76 -13.17 -19.74
CA ASP A 374 -5.12 -11.94 -20.47
C ASP A 374 -6.64 -11.72 -20.58
N ARG A 375 -7.40 -12.81 -20.58
CA ARG A 375 -8.85 -12.83 -20.90
C ARG A 375 -9.67 -11.85 -20.06
N ILE A 376 -9.28 -11.66 -18.79
CA ILE A 376 -10.00 -10.74 -17.91
C ILE A 376 -9.88 -9.27 -18.34
N HIS A 377 -8.75 -8.87 -18.91
CA HIS A 377 -8.58 -7.52 -19.43
C HIS A 377 -9.51 -7.24 -20.61
N PHE A 378 -9.64 -8.20 -21.52
CA PHE A 378 -10.60 -8.14 -22.64
C PHE A 378 -12.03 -8.02 -22.14
N ALA A 379 -12.39 -8.82 -21.12
CA ALA A 379 -13.72 -8.80 -20.53
C ALA A 379 -14.04 -7.46 -19.88
N LEU A 380 -13.10 -6.90 -19.09
CA LEU A 380 -13.28 -5.60 -18.43
C LEU A 380 -13.37 -4.45 -19.43
N ALA A 381 -12.51 -4.45 -20.46
CA ALA A 381 -12.58 -3.46 -21.52
C ALA A 381 -13.91 -3.53 -22.28
N SER A 382 -14.41 -4.77 -22.52
CA SER A 382 -15.71 -4.99 -23.16
C SER A 382 -16.88 -4.56 -22.27
N TYR A 383 -16.78 -4.73 -20.97
CA TYR A 383 -17.76 -4.24 -20.00
C TYR A 383 -17.94 -2.71 -20.11
N CYS A 384 -16.82 -1.98 -20.23
CA CYS A 384 -16.78 -0.51 -20.32
C CYS A 384 -17.19 0.01 -21.71
N ALA A 385 -16.53 -0.48 -22.77
CA ALA A 385 -16.66 0.07 -24.13
C ALA A 385 -17.69 -0.67 -24.99
N GLY A 386 -18.10 -1.89 -24.58
CA GLY A 386 -18.88 -2.81 -25.37
C GLY A 386 -18.02 -3.81 -26.16
N LEU A 387 -18.51 -5.06 -26.23
CA LEU A 387 -17.81 -6.19 -26.86
C LEU A 387 -17.34 -5.89 -28.29
N GLY A 388 -18.18 -5.23 -29.08
CA GLY A 388 -17.90 -4.96 -30.50
C GLY A 388 -16.62 -4.14 -30.72
N HIS A 389 -16.35 -3.15 -29.86
CA HIS A 389 -15.14 -2.32 -29.99
C HIS A 389 -13.86 -3.08 -29.62
N VAL A 390 -13.93 -4.03 -28.68
CA VAL A 390 -12.76 -4.86 -28.34
C VAL A 390 -12.50 -5.89 -29.44
N LEU A 391 -13.54 -6.44 -30.07
CA LEU A 391 -13.39 -7.28 -31.25
C LEU A 391 -12.79 -6.51 -32.46
N ASP A 392 -13.22 -5.26 -32.70
CA ASP A 392 -12.60 -4.39 -33.70
C ASP A 392 -11.12 -4.13 -33.38
N ALA A 393 -10.76 -3.98 -32.09
CA ALA A 393 -9.37 -3.81 -31.66
C ALA A 393 -8.52 -5.07 -31.91
N GLN A 394 -9.06 -6.29 -31.69
CA GLN A 394 -8.39 -7.55 -32.01
C GLN A 394 -8.16 -7.70 -33.54
N GLU A 395 -9.16 -7.37 -34.34
CA GLU A 395 -9.04 -7.39 -35.80
C GLU A 395 -7.96 -6.39 -36.27
N LEU A 396 -7.95 -5.17 -35.69
CA LEU A 396 -6.94 -4.17 -35.99
C LEU A 396 -5.53 -4.62 -35.53
N ALA A 397 -5.42 -5.31 -34.40
CA ALA A 397 -4.15 -5.90 -33.91
C ALA A 397 -3.58 -6.86 -34.98
N SER A 398 -4.41 -7.79 -35.49
CA SER A 398 -4.01 -8.72 -36.53
C SER A 398 -3.56 -8.00 -37.81
N GLN A 399 -4.28 -6.94 -38.21
CA GLN A 399 -3.96 -6.16 -39.42
C GLN A 399 -2.64 -5.39 -39.29
N LEU A 400 -2.27 -4.93 -38.10
CA LEU A 400 -1.05 -4.16 -37.82
C LEU A 400 0.14 -5.03 -37.39
N GLY A 401 -0.02 -6.37 -37.32
CA GLY A 401 1.05 -7.31 -36.95
C GLY A 401 1.29 -7.43 -35.44
N PHE A 402 0.29 -7.01 -34.63
CA PHE A 402 0.24 -7.30 -33.19
C PHE A 402 -0.48 -8.63 -32.92
N ASP A 403 -0.27 -9.20 -31.74
CA ASP A 403 -0.96 -10.40 -31.33
C ASP A 403 -2.40 -10.09 -30.87
N PRO A 404 -3.45 -10.61 -31.55
CA PRO A 404 -4.84 -10.33 -31.19
C PRO A 404 -5.30 -11.05 -29.89
N HIS A 405 -4.47 -11.95 -29.32
CA HIS A 405 -4.79 -12.71 -28.14
C HIS A 405 -4.01 -12.25 -26.90
N VAL A 406 -3.14 -11.23 -27.04
CA VAL A 406 -2.37 -10.64 -25.95
C VAL A 406 -2.87 -9.22 -25.70
N TRP A 407 -3.15 -8.91 -24.41
CA TRP A 407 -3.64 -7.59 -24.05
C TRP A 407 -2.55 -6.54 -24.07
N SER A 408 -1.54 -6.68 -23.19
CA SER A 408 -0.54 -5.64 -22.94
C SER A 408 0.32 -5.34 -24.17
N GLY A 409 0.35 -4.07 -24.57
CA GLY A 409 1.11 -3.60 -25.73
C GLY A 409 0.57 -4.07 -27.09
N ASN A 410 -0.47 -4.90 -27.16
CA ASN A 410 -1.08 -5.43 -28.37
C ASN A 410 -2.52 -4.90 -28.54
N VAL A 411 -3.54 -5.62 -28.04
CA VAL A 411 -4.94 -5.19 -28.19
C VAL A 411 -5.24 -3.93 -27.40
N GLU A 412 -4.61 -3.73 -26.26
CA GLU A 412 -4.63 -2.47 -25.52
C GLU A 412 -4.25 -1.30 -26.42
N HIS A 413 -3.12 -1.42 -27.16
CA HIS A 413 -2.64 -0.38 -28.07
C HIS A 413 -3.62 -0.13 -29.21
N THR A 414 -4.12 -1.15 -29.84
CA THR A 414 -5.04 -1.01 -30.98
C THR A 414 -6.41 -0.47 -30.58
N LEU A 415 -6.87 -0.75 -29.38
CA LEU A 415 -8.08 -0.14 -28.81
C LEU A 415 -7.93 1.38 -28.66
N LEU A 416 -6.74 1.87 -28.26
CA LEU A 416 -6.44 3.31 -28.25
C LEU A 416 -6.47 3.92 -29.67
N LEU A 417 -6.02 3.18 -30.68
CA LEU A 417 -6.03 3.65 -32.07
C LEU A 417 -7.45 3.81 -32.63
N LEU A 418 -8.45 3.07 -32.14
CA LEU A 418 -9.86 3.19 -32.55
C LEU A 418 -10.50 4.54 -32.18
N ALA A 419 -9.81 5.42 -31.47
CA ALA A 419 -10.20 6.82 -31.30
C ALA A 419 -9.83 7.70 -32.53
N ARG A 420 -8.98 7.22 -33.45
CA ARG A 420 -8.47 7.98 -34.59
C ARG A 420 -9.26 7.70 -35.86
N PRO A 421 -9.59 8.74 -36.69
CA PRO A 421 -10.43 8.59 -37.88
C PRO A 421 -9.92 7.57 -38.91
N GLU A 422 -8.61 7.45 -39.07
CA GLU A 422 -7.98 6.52 -40.04
C GLU A 422 -8.23 5.05 -39.69
N TYR A 423 -8.55 4.73 -38.41
CA TYR A 423 -8.86 3.38 -37.91
C TYR A 423 -10.36 3.17 -37.72
N TYR A 424 -11.05 4.01 -36.93
CA TYR A 424 -12.44 3.76 -36.60
C TYR A 424 -13.39 3.80 -37.79
N ARG A 425 -13.06 4.54 -38.87
CA ARG A 425 -13.89 4.56 -40.08
C ARG A 425 -13.88 3.25 -40.84
N LYS A 426 -12.89 2.40 -40.60
CA LYS A 426 -12.76 1.04 -41.19
C LYS A 426 -13.25 -0.04 -40.25
N ALA A 427 -13.38 0.24 -38.98
CA ALA A 427 -13.83 -0.68 -37.96
C ALA A 427 -15.34 -0.92 -38.09
N LYS A 428 -15.78 -2.14 -37.80
CA LYS A 428 -17.18 -2.56 -37.95
C LYS A 428 -18.11 -1.80 -36.98
N HIS A 429 -17.63 -1.54 -35.76
CA HIS A 429 -18.41 -0.87 -34.71
C HIS A 429 -18.06 0.61 -34.55
N GLY A 430 -17.08 1.11 -35.34
CA GLY A 430 -16.75 2.51 -35.44
C GLY A 430 -15.90 3.05 -34.29
N TYR A 431 -16.17 4.30 -33.90
CA TYR A 431 -15.40 5.05 -32.91
C TYR A 431 -15.49 4.43 -31.51
N ALA A 432 -14.33 4.15 -30.90
CA ALA A 432 -14.23 3.73 -29.51
C ALA A 432 -13.52 4.78 -28.65
N ARG A 433 -13.96 4.95 -27.39
CA ARG A 433 -13.23 5.69 -26.37
C ARG A 433 -12.16 4.77 -25.75
N GLY A 434 -11.16 4.38 -26.58
CA GLY A 434 -10.17 3.39 -26.20
C GLY A 434 -9.43 3.70 -24.90
N GLU A 435 -9.07 4.96 -24.68
CA GLU A 435 -8.39 5.40 -23.45
C GLU A 435 -9.25 5.15 -22.17
N GLU A 436 -10.55 5.41 -22.26
CA GLU A 436 -11.47 5.17 -21.15
C GLU A 436 -11.53 3.68 -20.80
N ALA A 437 -11.67 2.81 -21.80
CA ALA A 437 -11.76 1.36 -21.61
C ALA A 437 -10.45 0.73 -21.11
N VAL A 438 -9.32 1.17 -21.64
CA VAL A 438 -7.99 0.73 -21.20
C VAL A 438 -7.74 1.14 -19.76
N ASN A 439 -7.98 2.40 -19.42
CA ASN A 439 -7.83 2.90 -18.05
C ASN A 439 -8.79 2.19 -17.08
N TYR A 440 -10.02 1.92 -17.50
CA TYR A 440 -11.02 1.19 -16.72
C TYR A 440 -10.53 -0.22 -16.35
N ALA A 441 -10.07 -0.99 -17.34
CA ALA A 441 -9.55 -2.34 -17.09
C ALA A 441 -8.33 -2.32 -16.17
N ASN A 442 -7.35 -1.46 -16.45
CA ASN A 442 -6.13 -1.33 -15.65
C ASN A 442 -6.40 -0.85 -14.21
N ASP A 443 -7.37 0.05 -14.00
CA ASP A 443 -7.72 0.55 -12.66
C ASP A 443 -8.39 -0.54 -11.81
N ILE A 444 -9.24 -1.38 -12.43
CA ILE A 444 -9.88 -2.52 -11.74
C ILE A 444 -8.82 -3.57 -11.38
N MET A 445 -7.93 -3.94 -12.31
CA MET A 445 -6.89 -4.94 -12.07
C MET A 445 -5.94 -4.49 -10.95
N ARG A 446 -5.48 -3.25 -10.97
CA ARG A 446 -4.65 -2.70 -9.90
C ARG A 446 -5.35 -2.71 -8.53
N ARG A 447 -6.66 -2.40 -8.50
CA ARG A 447 -7.47 -2.44 -7.29
C ARG A 447 -7.69 -3.86 -6.79
N TRP A 448 -7.91 -4.80 -7.71
CA TRP A 448 -7.99 -6.23 -7.39
C TRP A 448 -6.70 -6.73 -6.73
N GLU A 449 -5.53 -6.37 -7.29
CA GLU A 449 -4.23 -6.67 -6.68
C GLU A 449 -4.12 -6.09 -5.26
N ALA A 450 -4.51 -4.81 -5.08
CA ALA A 450 -4.52 -4.16 -3.77
C ALA A 450 -5.45 -4.86 -2.76
N TYR A 451 -6.62 -5.33 -3.21
CA TYR A 451 -7.54 -6.08 -2.36
C TYR A 451 -6.97 -7.44 -1.98
N ASN A 452 -6.34 -8.14 -2.90
CA ASN A 452 -5.66 -9.42 -2.63
C ASN A 452 -4.54 -9.26 -1.59
N LEU A 453 -3.75 -8.19 -1.66
CA LEU A 453 -2.70 -7.90 -0.67
C LEU A 453 -3.23 -7.74 0.76
N LEU A 454 -4.46 -7.28 0.94
CA LEU A 454 -4.99 -6.90 2.25
C LEU A 454 -6.06 -7.86 2.80
N VAL A 455 -6.67 -8.68 1.94
CA VAL A 455 -7.83 -9.54 2.27
C VAL A 455 -7.61 -10.97 1.82
N GLY A 456 -6.77 -11.20 0.83
CA GLY A 456 -6.56 -12.50 0.16
C GLY A 456 -5.63 -13.46 0.92
N VAL A 457 -5.26 -13.17 2.18
CA VAL A 457 -4.40 -14.04 3.03
C VAL A 457 -5.24 -14.93 3.91
#